data_0bc6eccf156e8a53298cd0ee066f7ae2
#
_entry.id   0bc6eccf156e8a53298cd0ee066f7ae2
#
_cell.length_a   1.000
_cell.length_b   1.000
_cell.length_c   1.000
_cell.angle_alpha   90.00
_cell.angle_beta   90.00
_cell.angle_gamma   90.00
#
_symmetry.space_group_name_H-M   'P 1'
#
loop_
_entity.id
_entity.type
_entity.pdbx_description
1 polymer ?
#
loop_
_entity_poly.entity_id
_entity_poly.type
_entity_poly.pdbx_seq_one_letter_code
_entity_poly.pdbx_strand_id
1 'polypeptide(L)'
;MVASETISRQGVDAEINYIRNPAPPQGEVLRFVTEAEEQSTMETLPGRTVRIMNARSFESDLDQEGFALVPHTSSIVDFDLIQGDTEVDQRYIDEMTELLARVTGASKTFMLGRGKRRYGEGAKEKLAPLSNAKPARYPHADNTDASATGLVEMLGAFVDDIDLTGYSRYALYNMWRSVSAPPQDFPLAVCDARTVVPLDEVTVTAITVEKDTGEITHDTTGYLYNPAHRWYYYQDMTPEEVLVFKAHDTDPRRSVRVPHSAFTDPTCPAGVPTRASVEMRGLALFV
;
A
#
# COMPACT_ATOMS: atom_id res chain seq x y z
N MET A 1 3.39 33.75 -6.93
CA MET A 1 3.22 32.61 -7.82
C MET A 1 4.47 31.71 -7.92
N VAL A 2 5.69 32.26 -8.11
CA VAL A 2 6.93 31.44 -8.26
C VAL A 2 7.31 30.64 -7.00
N ALA A 3 7.04 31.14 -5.80
CA ALA A 3 7.38 30.43 -4.55
C ALA A 3 6.48 29.18 -4.30
N SER A 4 5.21 29.22 -4.69
CA SER A 4 4.26 28.09 -4.54
C SER A 4 4.61 26.93 -5.46
N GLU A 5 4.98 27.18 -6.71
CA GLU A 5 5.41 26.13 -7.66
C GLU A 5 6.73 25.46 -7.25
N THR A 6 7.65 26.25 -6.65
CA THR A 6 8.95 25.70 -6.21
C THR A 6 8.78 24.80 -4.98
N ILE A 7 7.88 25.14 -4.06
CA ILE A 7 7.58 24.32 -2.87
C ILE A 7 6.89 23.01 -3.28
N SER A 8 5.94 23.07 -4.20
CA SER A 8 5.24 21.90 -4.75
C SER A 8 6.19 20.89 -5.41
N ARG A 9 7.24 21.35 -6.10
CA ARG A 9 8.26 20.48 -6.73
C ARG A 9 9.15 19.74 -5.72
N GLN A 10 9.32 20.25 -4.51
CA GLN A 10 10.18 19.65 -3.48
C GLN A 10 9.44 18.74 -2.51
N GLY A 11 8.12 18.83 -2.43
CA GLY A 11 7.28 18.08 -1.50
C GLY A 11 6.36 18.98 -0.68
N VAL A 12 5.65 18.37 0.27
CA VAL A 12 4.65 19.01 1.13
C VAL A 12 4.89 18.73 2.60
N ASP A 13 4.44 19.62 3.48
CA ASP A 13 4.34 19.35 4.90
C ASP A 13 2.90 18.92 5.19
N ALA A 14 2.71 17.66 5.57
CA ALA A 14 1.39 17.07 5.77
C ALA A 14 1.38 16.13 6.98
N GLU A 15 0.18 15.78 7.42
CA GLU A 15 0.01 14.95 8.61
C GLU A 15 0.05 13.46 8.29
N ILE A 16 0.83 12.72 9.09
CA ILE A 16 0.83 11.25 9.15
C ILE A 16 0.35 10.83 10.55
N ASN A 17 -0.65 9.96 10.61
CA ASN A 17 -1.28 9.53 11.86
C ASN A 17 -0.58 8.30 12.44
N TYR A 18 0.59 8.49 13.03
CA TYR A 18 1.35 7.40 13.66
C TYR A 18 0.60 6.74 14.81
N ILE A 19 0.92 5.49 15.09
CA ILE A 19 0.35 4.76 16.22
C ILE A 19 0.83 5.41 17.53
N ARG A 20 -0.10 5.62 18.46
CA ARG A 20 0.16 6.28 19.74
C ARG A 20 0.69 5.32 20.79
N ASN A 21 0.10 4.16 20.87
CA ASN A 21 0.33 3.23 21.96
C ASN A 21 1.09 1.98 21.46
N PRO A 22 2.38 1.85 21.82
CA PRO A 22 3.20 0.75 21.34
C PRO A 22 2.91 -0.60 22.01
N ALA A 23 2.26 -0.59 23.16
CA ALA A 23 1.98 -1.81 23.91
C ALA A 23 0.55 -1.79 24.44
N PRO A 24 -0.31 -2.69 23.95
CA PRO A 24 -1.61 -2.91 24.59
C PRO A 24 -1.42 -3.39 26.03
N PRO A 25 -2.43 -3.27 26.90
CA PRO A 25 -2.40 -3.90 28.21
C PRO A 25 -2.00 -5.35 28.10
N GLN A 26 -1.36 -5.87 29.14
CA GLN A 26 -0.77 -7.21 29.14
C GLN A 26 -1.80 -8.27 28.75
N GLY A 27 -1.54 -8.96 27.63
CA GLY A 27 -2.41 -10.00 27.07
C GLY A 27 -3.43 -9.52 26.04
N GLU A 28 -3.45 -8.23 25.70
CA GLU A 28 -4.26 -7.69 24.62
C GLU A 28 -3.41 -7.45 23.35
N VAL A 29 -4.04 -7.50 22.19
CA VAL A 29 -3.43 -7.15 20.91
C VAL A 29 -4.00 -5.81 20.41
N LEU A 30 -3.17 -5.02 19.74
CA LEU A 30 -3.67 -3.85 19.02
C LEU A 30 -4.53 -4.30 17.85
N ARG A 31 -5.76 -3.81 17.79
CA ARG A 31 -6.72 -4.17 16.73
C ARG A 31 -7.16 -2.93 15.98
N PHE A 32 -7.26 -3.06 14.68
CA PHE A 32 -7.86 -2.08 13.81
C PHE A 32 -9.03 -2.71 13.04
N VAL A 33 -10.25 -2.19 13.23
CA VAL A 33 -11.46 -2.67 12.56
C VAL A 33 -11.83 -1.72 11.45
N THR A 34 -11.73 -2.16 10.19
CA THR A 34 -11.76 -1.28 9.01
C THR A 34 -13.10 -0.57 8.77
N GLU A 35 -14.23 -1.21 9.11
CA GLU A 35 -15.57 -0.62 8.91
C GLU A 35 -16.21 -0.11 10.21
N ALA A 36 -15.54 -0.33 11.34
CA ALA A 36 -16.00 0.06 12.67
C ALA A 36 -14.81 0.54 13.51
N GLU A 37 -14.21 1.66 13.11
CA GLU A 37 -12.99 2.20 13.73
C GLU A 37 -13.16 2.46 15.24
N GLU A 38 -14.40 2.73 15.71
CA GLU A 38 -14.72 2.89 17.12
C GLU A 38 -14.55 1.60 17.95
N GLN A 39 -14.48 0.44 17.29
CA GLN A 39 -14.20 -0.86 17.95
C GLN A 39 -12.71 -1.20 17.97
N SER A 40 -11.89 -0.35 17.39
CA SER A 40 -10.44 -0.53 17.35
C SER A 40 -9.84 -0.25 18.75
N THR A 41 -8.82 -1.04 19.11
CA THR A 41 -7.99 -0.75 20.29
C THR A 41 -6.70 -0.02 19.92
N MET A 42 -6.38 0.05 18.65
CA MET A 42 -5.28 0.85 18.13
C MET A 42 -5.67 2.34 18.18
N GLU A 43 -4.84 3.13 18.82
CA GLU A 43 -4.96 4.59 18.83
C GLU A 43 -3.91 5.21 17.92
N THR A 44 -4.30 6.24 17.18
CA THR A 44 -3.36 7.06 16.45
C THR A 44 -3.07 8.37 17.20
N LEU A 45 -1.86 8.90 17.03
CA LEU A 45 -1.55 10.25 17.42
C LEU A 45 -2.35 11.23 16.55
N PRO A 46 -2.85 12.36 17.09
CA PRO A 46 -3.27 13.47 16.26
C PRO A 46 -2.14 13.77 15.26
N GLY A 47 -2.49 14.02 14.00
CA GLY A 47 -1.56 14.05 12.89
C GLY A 47 -0.22 14.73 13.19
N ARG A 48 0.84 13.99 13.01
CA ARG A 48 2.20 14.55 13.06
C ARG A 48 2.51 15.17 11.71
N THR A 49 2.71 16.47 11.69
CA THR A 49 3.23 17.14 10.50
C THR A 49 4.65 16.65 10.23
N VAL A 50 4.84 16.06 9.06
CA VAL A 50 6.14 15.60 8.56
C VAL A 50 6.36 16.13 7.16
N ARG A 51 7.63 16.23 6.76
CA ARG A 51 7.97 16.54 5.38
C ARG A 51 7.81 15.30 4.53
N ILE A 52 6.93 15.35 3.51
CA ILE A 52 6.74 14.32 2.50
C ILE A 52 7.34 14.82 1.19
N MET A 53 8.44 14.24 0.75
CA MET A 53 9.19 14.70 -0.42
C MET A 53 8.55 14.22 -1.71
N ASN A 54 8.58 15.06 -2.75
CA ASN A 54 8.17 14.66 -4.09
C ASN A 54 9.27 13.80 -4.72
N ALA A 55 8.97 12.53 -4.98
CA ALA A 55 9.92 11.57 -5.54
C ALA A 55 10.07 11.63 -7.07
N ARG A 56 9.44 12.58 -7.76
CA ARG A 56 9.53 12.69 -9.24
C ARG A 56 10.97 12.86 -9.78
N SER A 57 11.87 13.40 -8.98
CA SER A 57 13.29 13.56 -9.32
C SER A 57 14.21 12.66 -8.51
N PHE A 58 13.65 11.70 -7.78
CA PHE A 58 14.38 10.77 -6.94
C PHE A 58 14.34 9.37 -7.57
N GLU A 59 15.49 8.84 -7.89
CA GLU A 59 15.62 7.46 -8.35
C GLU A 59 15.57 6.54 -7.12
N SER A 60 14.47 5.84 -6.96
CA SER A 60 14.28 4.86 -5.89
C SER A 60 14.44 3.45 -6.43
N ASP A 61 14.91 2.55 -5.58
CA ASP A 61 15.19 1.15 -5.88
C ASP A 61 14.36 0.24 -4.96
N LEU A 62 13.76 -0.82 -5.54
CA LEU A 62 12.92 -1.77 -4.80
C LEU A 62 13.69 -2.53 -3.71
N ASP A 63 14.99 -2.70 -3.88
CA ASP A 63 15.83 -3.45 -2.94
C ASP A 63 16.52 -2.56 -1.90
N GLN A 64 16.51 -1.23 -2.10
CA GLN A 64 17.10 -0.24 -1.21
C GLN A 64 16.01 0.54 -0.45
N GLU A 65 15.36 1.50 -1.10
CA GLU A 65 14.26 2.28 -0.54
C GLU A 65 12.99 1.44 -0.37
N GLY A 66 12.85 0.40 -1.17
CA GLY A 66 11.74 -0.55 -1.16
C GLY A 66 10.58 -0.19 -2.07
N PHE A 67 10.66 0.89 -2.85
CA PHE A 67 9.60 1.32 -3.77
C PHE A 67 10.16 1.87 -5.08
N ALA A 68 9.35 1.82 -6.13
CA ALA A 68 9.67 2.41 -7.43
C ALA A 68 8.37 2.83 -8.17
N LEU A 69 8.42 3.94 -8.90
CA LEU A 69 7.37 4.32 -9.84
C LEU A 69 7.68 3.78 -11.22
N VAL A 70 6.74 3.05 -11.81
CA VAL A 70 6.94 2.35 -13.07
C VAL A 70 5.90 2.82 -14.11
N PRO A 71 6.31 3.21 -15.31
CA PRO A 71 5.38 3.49 -16.40
C PRO A 71 4.70 2.19 -16.87
N HIS A 72 3.38 2.24 -16.99
CA HIS A 72 2.58 1.11 -17.47
C HIS A 72 1.23 1.58 -17.99
N THR A 73 1.01 1.46 -19.29
CA THR A 73 -0.29 1.71 -19.92
C THR A 73 -1.15 0.44 -19.82
N SER A 74 -2.28 0.54 -19.15
CA SER A 74 -3.24 -0.55 -19.03
C SER A 74 -4.16 -0.61 -20.25
N SER A 75 -4.60 -1.81 -20.62
CA SER A 75 -5.68 -2.00 -21.59
C SER A 75 -7.07 -1.73 -20.97
N ILE A 76 -7.14 -1.60 -19.65
CA ILE A 76 -8.40 -1.28 -18.95
C ILE A 76 -8.70 0.21 -19.11
N VAL A 77 -9.82 0.51 -19.75
CA VAL A 77 -10.29 1.88 -19.98
C VAL A 77 -11.14 2.38 -18.79
N ASP A 78 -11.98 1.50 -18.24
CA ASP A 78 -12.84 1.80 -17.11
C ASP A 78 -12.45 0.96 -15.90
N PHE A 79 -11.69 1.57 -14.99
CA PHE A 79 -11.24 0.93 -13.76
C PHE A 79 -12.36 0.71 -12.72
N ASP A 80 -13.53 1.34 -12.89
CA ASP A 80 -14.70 1.08 -12.05
C ASP A 80 -15.29 -0.32 -12.27
N LEU A 81 -14.92 -1.01 -13.36
CA LEU A 81 -15.29 -2.40 -13.61
C LEU A 81 -14.48 -3.42 -12.81
N ILE A 82 -13.31 -3.06 -12.27
CA ILE A 82 -12.53 -3.93 -11.40
C ILE A 82 -13.36 -4.25 -10.13
N GLN A 83 -13.35 -5.49 -9.69
CA GLN A 83 -14.21 -6.08 -8.64
C GLN A 83 -15.69 -6.20 -9.06
N GLY A 84 -16.01 -6.07 -10.32
CA GLY A 84 -17.40 -6.19 -10.83
C GLY A 84 -17.50 -6.95 -12.14
N ASP A 85 -16.42 -7.02 -12.92
CA ASP A 85 -16.36 -7.74 -14.19
C ASP A 85 -15.20 -8.72 -14.20
N THR A 86 -15.51 -10.01 -14.34
CA THR A 86 -14.51 -11.08 -14.28
C THR A 86 -13.47 -11.02 -15.41
N GLU A 87 -13.86 -10.59 -16.61
CA GLU A 87 -12.92 -10.46 -17.73
C GLU A 87 -11.98 -9.27 -17.52
N VAL A 88 -12.49 -8.18 -16.97
CA VAL A 88 -11.67 -7.01 -16.62
C VAL A 88 -10.71 -7.38 -15.48
N ASP A 89 -11.20 -8.07 -14.45
CA ASP A 89 -10.36 -8.54 -13.34
C ASP A 89 -9.23 -9.44 -13.86
N GLN A 90 -9.52 -10.42 -14.73
CA GLN A 90 -8.51 -11.32 -15.26
C GLN A 90 -7.47 -10.59 -16.10
N ARG A 91 -7.91 -9.71 -17.00
CA ARG A 91 -6.98 -8.90 -17.81
C ARG A 91 -6.04 -8.05 -16.94
N TYR A 92 -6.59 -7.44 -15.88
CA TYR A 92 -5.76 -6.64 -14.97
C TYR A 92 -4.79 -7.50 -14.15
N ILE A 93 -5.20 -8.72 -13.75
CA ILE A 93 -4.32 -9.71 -13.12
C ILE A 93 -3.15 -10.05 -14.05
N ASP A 94 -3.43 -10.35 -15.32
CA ASP A 94 -2.40 -10.71 -16.30
C ASP A 94 -1.41 -9.56 -16.52
N GLU A 95 -1.91 -8.33 -16.73
CA GLU A 95 -1.08 -7.13 -16.88
C GLU A 95 -0.16 -6.90 -15.67
N MET A 96 -0.69 -7.02 -14.45
CA MET A 96 0.09 -6.79 -13.23
C MET A 96 1.08 -7.92 -12.96
N THR A 97 0.75 -9.16 -13.34
CA THR A 97 1.66 -10.31 -13.27
C THR A 97 2.89 -10.09 -14.16
N GLU A 98 2.67 -9.69 -15.40
CA GLU A 98 3.75 -9.36 -16.36
C GLU A 98 4.57 -8.14 -15.90
N LEU A 99 3.90 -7.11 -15.39
CA LEU A 99 4.58 -5.93 -14.87
C LEU A 99 5.48 -6.28 -13.70
N LEU A 100 4.99 -7.07 -12.73
CA LEU A 100 5.77 -7.49 -11.57
C LEU A 100 6.99 -8.31 -11.98
N ALA A 101 6.85 -9.26 -12.91
CA ALA A 101 7.96 -10.03 -13.44
C ALA A 101 9.05 -9.14 -14.07
N ARG A 102 8.62 -8.19 -14.91
CA ARG A 102 9.53 -7.26 -15.59
C ARG A 102 10.30 -6.36 -14.63
N VAL A 103 9.61 -5.84 -13.59
CA VAL A 103 10.19 -4.86 -12.65
C VAL A 103 11.12 -5.53 -11.65
N THR A 104 10.80 -6.76 -11.22
CA THR A 104 11.57 -7.47 -10.19
C THR A 104 12.63 -8.40 -10.73
N GLY A 105 12.52 -8.81 -12.01
CA GLY A 105 13.35 -9.87 -12.58
C GLY A 105 13.10 -11.23 -11.94
N ALA A 106 11.97 -11.43 -11.26
CA ALA A 106 11.60 -12.69 -10.63
C ALA A 106 11.44 -13.82 -11.66
N SER A 107 11.79 -15.02 -11.25
CA SER A 107 11.64 -16.23 -12.09
C SER A 107 10.17 -16.61 -12.29
N LYS A 108 9.32 -16.32 -11.30
CA LYS A 108 7.87 -16.54 -11.37
C LYS A 108 7.14 -15.47 -10.54
N THR A 109 5.99 -15.04 -11.03
CA THR A 109 5.15 -14.05 -10.35
C THR A 109 3.69 -14.46 -10.35
N PHE A 110 2.96 -14.06 -9.31
CA PHE A 110 1.54 -14.31 -9.15
C PHE A 110 0.86 -13.09 -8.56
N MET A 111 -0.37 -12.79 -8.98
CA MET A 111 -1.23 -11.86 -8.26
C MET A 111 -2.06 -12.58 -7.21
N LEU A 112 -2.15 -11.99 -6.01
CA LEU A 112 -2.86 -12.53 -4.87
C LEU A 112 -4.30 -12.03 -4.84
N GLY A 113 -5.10 -12.52 -5.76
CA GLY A 113 -6.48 -12.10 -5.94
C GLY A 113 -6.64 -10.96 -6.97
N ARG A 114 -7.84 -10.40 -7.02
CA ARG A 114 -8.20 -9.30 -7.91
C ARG A 114 -7.83 -7.93 -7.34
N GLY A 115 -7.79 -6.91 -8.20
CA GLY A 115 -7.56 -5.53 -7.80
C GLY A 115 -8.60 -5.04 -6.79
N LYS A 116 -8.17 -4.30 -5.78
CA LYS A 116 -9.06 -3.63 -4.81
C LYS A 116 -9.16 -2.15 -5.15
N ARG A 117 -10.40 -1.69 -5.38
CA ARG A 117 -10.66 -0.27 -5.57
C ARG A 117 -10.71 0.45 -4.24
N ARG A 118 -10.12 1.65 -4.20
CA ARG A 118 -10.17 2.53 -3.03
C ARG A 118 -10.51 3.94 -3.47
N TYR A 119 -11.38 4.59 -2.70
CA TYR A 119 -11.84 5.95 -2.97
C TYR A 119 -11.64 6.84 -1.76
N GLY A 120 -11.25 8.09 -1.99
CA GLY A 120 -11.22 9.10 -0.94
C GLY A 120 -12.62 9.34 -0.33
N GLU A 121 -12.66 9.93 0.84
CA GLU A 121 -13.88 10.09 1.66
C GLU A 121 -15.01 10.88 0.96
N GLY A 122 -14.66 11.68 -0.05
CA GLY A 122 -15.64 12.45 -0.86
C GLY A 122 -16.52 11.59 -1.78
N ALA A 123 -16.12 10.34 -2.08
CA ALA A 123 -16.82 9.48 -3.04
C ALA A 123 -17.85 8.56 -2.35
N LYS A 124 -18.74 9.09 -1.53
CA LYS A 124 -19.69 8.31 -0.72
C LYS A 124 -20.51 7.30 -1.52
N GLU A 125 -20.96 7.66 -2.72
CA GLU A 125 -21.76 6.78 -3.58
C GLU A 125 -20.96 5.57 -4.10
N LYS A 126 -19.66 5.74 -4.36
CA LYS A 126 -18.76 4.68 -4.79
C LYS A 126 -18.27 3.79 -3.64
N LEU A 127 -18.24 4.32 -2.42
CA LEU A 127 -17.87 3.58 -1.21
C LEU A 127 -18.97 2.61 -0.76
N ALA A 128 -20.22 3.01 -0.87
CA ALA A 128 -21.36 2.25 -0.34
C ALA A 128 -21.47 0.79 -0.80
N PRO A 129 -21.18 0.43 -2.07
CA PRO A 129 -21.24 -0.97 -2.53
C PRO A 129 -19.99 -1.80 -2.18
N LEU A 130 -18.90 -1.18 -1.77
CA LEU A 130 -17.61 -1.84 -1.53
C LEU A 130 -17.31 -1.98 -0.05
N SER A 131 -16.76 -3.11 0.34
CA SER A 131 -16.17 -3.30 1.67
C SER A 131 -14.72 -2.82 1.68
N ASN A 132 -14.28 -2.22 2.79
CA ASN A 132 -12.89 -1.78 2.99
C ASN A 132 -12.33 -0.92 1.83
N ALA A 133 -13.14 0.01 1.33
CA ALA A 133 -12.76 0.85 0.18
C ALA A 133 -12.15 2.20 0.57
N LYS A 134 -12.11 2.55 1.86
CA LYS A 134 -11.46 3.78 2.34
C LYS A 134 -9.93 3.64 2.36
N PRO A 135 -9.19 4.73 2.13
CA PRO A 135 -7.73 4.74 2.30
C PRO A 135 -7.36 4.60 3.77
N ALA A 136 -6.38 3.76 4.07
CA ALA A 136 -5.78 3.74 5.41
C ALA A 136 -4.96 5.02 5.64
N ARG A 137 -5.22 5.72 6.74
CA ARG A 137 -4.61 7.02 7.08
C ARG A 137 -3.59 6.92 8.22
N TYR A 138 -3.11 5.74 8.52
CA TYR A 138 -2.03 5.50 9.47
C TYR A 138 -0.90 4.72 8.78
N PRO A 139 0.35 4.92 9.17
CA PRO A 139 1.46 4.22 8.57
C PRO A 139 1.42 2.74 8.94
N HIS A 140 1.40 1.89 7.92
CA HIS A 140 1.38 0.45 8.06
C HIS A 140 2.14 -0.22 6.91
N ALA A 141 2.50 -1.47 7.11
CA ALA A 141 2.80 -2.43 6.06
C ALA A 141 1.83 -3.60 6.20
N ASP A 142 1.38 -4.14 5.08
CA ASP A 142 0.28 -5.10 5.03
C ASP A 142 0.56 -6.42 5.74
N ASN A 143 1.83 -6.72 5.99
CA ASN A 143 2.25 -7.97 6.60
C ASN A 143 3.26 -7.75 7.73
N THR A 144 3.22 -8.63 8.73
CA THR A 144 4.36 -8.97 9.58
C THR A 144 5.18 -10.08 8.90
N ASP A 145 6.37 -10.43 9.42
CA ASP A 145 7.12 -11.58 8.90
C ASP A 145 6.31 -12.88 9.05
N ALA A 146 5.63 -13.06 10.18
CA ALA A 146 4.82 -14.24 10.44
C ALA A 146 3.61 -14.34 9.51
N SER A 147 2.86 -13.23 9.32
CA SER A 147 1.68 -13.24 8.45
C SER A 147 2.06 -13.39 6.97
N ALA A 148 3.19 -12.82 6.53
CA ALA A 148 3.72 -13.02 5.18
C ALA A 148 4.11 -14.47 4.93
N THR A 149 4.84 -15.10 5.87
CA THR A 149 5.22 -16.51 5.78
C THR A 149 3.98 -17.41 5.72
N GLY A 150 3.04 -17.23 6.66
CA GLY A 150 1.80 -18.00 6.69
C GLY A 150 0.96 -17.85 5.42
N LEU A 151 0.90 -16.66 4.84
CA LEU A 151 0.23 -16.42 3.56
C LEU A 151 0.88 -17.22 2.42
N VAL A 152 2.21 -17.18 2.31
CA VAL A 152 2.93 -17.86 1.21
C VAL A 152 2.86 -19.38 1.40
N GLU A 153 2.96 -19.90 2.62
CA GLU A 153 2.77 -21.33 2.91
C GLU A 153 1.36 -21.81 2.57
N MET A 154 0.33 -21.01 2.92
CA MET A 154 -1.05 -21.31 2.56
C MET A 154 -1.23 -21.35 1.04
N LEU A 155 -0.67 -20.38 0.31
CA LEU A 155 -0.73 -20.36 -1.15
C LEU A 155 -0.06 -21.60 -1.75
N GLY A 156 1.13 -21.97 -1.29
CA GLY A 156 1.82 -23.19 -1.74
C GLY A 156 1.08 -24.49 -1.43
N ALA A 157 0.20 -24.49 -0.40
CA ALA A 157 -0.60 -25.65 -0.05
C ALA A 157 -1.91 -25.79 -0.86
N PHE A 158 -2.47 -24.68 -1.33
CA PHE A 158 -3.81 -24.65 -1.94
C PHE A 158 -3.84 -24.18 -3.39
N VAL A 159 -2.72 -23.69 -3.94
CA VAL A 159 -2.63 -23.26 -5.33
C VAL A 159 -1.60 -24.14 -6.05
N ASP A 160 -2.08 -25.07 -6.87
CA ASP A 160 -1.27 -26.07 -7.56
C ASP A 160 -0.09 -25.49 -8.37
N ASP A 161 -0.22 -24.25 -8.84
CA ASP A 161 0.80 -23.57 -9.61
C ASP A 161 1.89 -22.90 -8.76
N ILE A 162 1.73 -22.82 -7.43
CA ILE A 162 2.68 -22.22 -6.50
C ILE A 162 3.51 -23.31 -5.82
N ASP A 163 4.47 -23.87 -6.55
CA ASP A 163 5.51 -24.70 -5.97
C ASP A 163 6.65 -23.83 -5.48
N LEU A 164 6.89 -23.82 -4.17
CA LEU A 164 7.97 -23.04 -3.53
C LEU A 164 9.31 -23.77 -3.57
N THR A 165 9.34 -25.04 -3.99
CA THR A 165 10.58 -25.82 -4.07
C THR A 165 11.47 -25.28 -5.19
N GLY A 166 12.78 -25.16 -4.92
CA GLY A 166 13.73 -24.67 -5.89
C GLY A 166 13.88 -23.14 -5.96
N TYR A 167 13.10 -22.38 -5.17
CA TYR A 167 13.30 -20.93 -5.02
C TYR A 167 14.08 -20.64 -3.74
N SER A 168 15.09 -19.78 -3.86
CA SER A 168 15.94 -19.38 -2.72
C SER A 168 15.40 -18.17 -1.96
N ARG A 169 14.48 -17.39 -2.58
CA ARG A 169 13.92 -16.16 -2.06
C ARG A 169 12.50 -15.96 -2.60
N TYR A 170 11.63 -15.41 -1.78
CA TYR A 170 10.38 -14.81 -2.24
C TYR A 170 10.20 -13.40 -1.68
N ALA A 171 9.43 -12.59 -2.39
CA ALA A 171 9.03 -11.27 -1.93
C ALA A 171 7.57 -10.98 -2.30
N LEU A 172 6.87 -10.30 -1.40
CA LEU A 172 5.52 -9.76 -1.61
C LEU A 172 5.61 -8.29 -1.98
N TYR A 173 4.81 -7.88 -2.94
CA TYR A 173 4.76 -6.50 -3.42
C TYR A 173 3.33 -5.99 -3.44
N ASN A 174 3.18 -4.71 -3.17
CA ASN A 174 1.99 -3.95 -3.50
C ASN A 174 2.21 -3.21 -4.81
N MET A 175 1.18 -3.21 -5.64
CA MET A 175 1.13 -2.50 -6.92
C MET A 175 -0.06 -1.55 -6.85
N TRP A 176 0.21 -0.26 -6.70
CA TRP A 176 -0.79 0.77 -6.50
C TRP A 176 -0.83 1.73 -7.68
N ARG A 177 -2.03 1.99 -8.19
CA ARG A 177 -2.29 2.89 -9.32
C ARG A 177 -3.31 3.93 -8.93
N SER A 178 -3.02 5.22 -9.15
CA SER A 178 -4.06 6.25 -9.17
C SER A 178 -4.83 6.14 -10.48
N VAL A 179 -6.16 6.02 -10.38
CA VAL A 179 -7.04 5.96 -11.57
C VAL A 179 -7.90 7.21 -11.71
N SER A 180 -7.81 8.15 -10.76
CA SER A 180 -8.33 9.51 -10.92
C SER A 180 -7.30 10.42 -11.57
N ALA A 181 -7.79 11.42 -12.32
CA ALA A 181 -6.91 12.45 -12.87
C ALA A 181 -6.19 13.25 -11.76
N PRO A 182 -4.95 13.70 -12.00
CA PRO A 182 -4.28 14.61 -11.09
C PRO A 182 -4.93 16.01 -11.09
N PRO A 183 -4.73 16.83 -10.00
CA PRO A 183 -4.06 16.44 -8.77
C PRO A 183 -4.93 15.56 -7.87
N GLN A 184 -4.32 14.77 -6.99
CA GLN A 184 -5.05 13.96 -6.02
C GLN A 184 -5.12 14.65 -4.67
N ASP A 185 -6.30 14.61 -4.04
CA ASP A 185 -6.56 15.14 -2.69
C ASP A 185 -5.97 14.25 -1.58
N PHE A 186 -5.91 12.91 -1.83
CA PHE A 186 -5.40 11.90 -0.91
C PHE A 186 -4.35 11.00 -1.58
N PRO A 187 -3.16 11.50 -1.92
CA PRO A 187 -2.11 10.66 -2.49
C PRO A 187 -1.59 9.63 -1.48
N LEU A 188 -0.86 8.63 -1.98
CA LEU A 188 -0.18 7.64 -1.17
C LEU A 188 1.26 8.09 -0.88
N ALA A 189 1.61 8.15 0.40
CA ALA A 189 2.98 8.30 0.86
C ALA A 189 3.60 6.94 1.18
N VAL A 190 4.88 6.78 0.83
CA VAL A 190 5.73 5.63 1.13
C VAL A 190 6.96 6.11 1.92
N CYS A 191 7.40 5.32 2.89
CA CYS A 191 8.57 5.64 3.69
C CYS A 191 9.80 4.88 3.16
N ASP A 192 10.94 5.55 3.05
CA ASP A 192 12.22 4.93 2.76
C ASP A 192 12.53 3.87 3.85
N ALA A 193 12.48 2.60 3.47
CA ALA A 193 12.63 1.48 4.38
C ALA A 193 13.96 1.51 5.17
N ARG A 194 15.02 2.11 4.63
CA ARG A 194 16.32 2.29 5.28
C ARG A 194 16.28 3.21 6.49
N THR A 195 15.21 3.98 6.65
CA THR A 195 15.02 4.93 7.74
C THR A 195 14.15 4.39 8.88
N VAL A 196 13.66 3.17 8.71
CA VAL A 196 12.81 2.45 9.67
C VAL A 196 13.68 1.47 10.47
N VAL A 197 13.50 1.44 11.78
CA VAL A 197 14.19 0.49 12.66
C VAL A 197 13.18 -0.44 13.34
N PRO A 198 13.57 -1.65 13.77
CA PRO A 198 12.64 -2.61 14.38
C PRO A 198 11.88 -2.08 15.61
N LEU A 199 12.44 -1.09 16.33
CA LEU A 199 11.77 -0.46 17.46
C LEU A 199 10.61 0.46 17.07
N ASP A 200 10.50 0.82 15.80
CA ASP A 200 9.39 1.62 15.27
C ASP A 200 8.18 0.74 14.96
N GLU A 201 8.36 -0.59 14.88
CA GLU A 201 7.35 -1.53 14.44
C GLU A 201 6.49 -2.06 15.59
N VAL A 202 5.19 -2.15 15.35
CA VAL A 202 4.23 -2.79 16.27
C VAL A 202 3.28 -3.68 15.47
N THR A 203 2.97 -4.85 16.00
CA THR A 203 1.97 -5.72 15.38
C THR A 203 0.58 -5.16 15.64
N VAL A 204 -0.21 -5.05 14.59
CA VAL A 204 -1.62 -4.65 14.62
C VAL A 204 -2.44 -5.73 13.92
N THR A 205 -3.39 -6.31 14.63
CA THR A 205 -4.36 -7.22 14.02
C THR A 205 -5.42 -6.42 13.28
N ALA A 206 -5.40 -6.46 11.96
CA ALA A 206 -6.42 -5.86 11.11
C ALA A 206 -7.62 -6.81 11.02
N ILE A 207 -8.80 -6.28 11.28
CA ILE A 207 -10.09 -6.98 11.18
C ILE A 207 -10.87 -6.31 10.05
N THR A 208 -11.07 -7.02 8.96
CA THR A 208 -11.88 -6.56 7.83
C THR A 208 -13.21 -7.31 7.85
N VAL A 209 -14.30 -6.56 7.88
CA VAL A 209 -15.65 -7.14 7.80
C VAL A 209 -16.09 -7.10 6.34
N GLU A 210 -16.12 -8.25 5.69
CA GLU A 210 -16.61 -8.38 4.32
C GLU A 210 -18.04 -8.94 4.30
N LYS A 211 -18.88 -8.39 3.40
CA LYS A 211 -20.31 -8.74 3.35
C LYS A 211 -20.58 -10.21 3.08
N ASP A 212 -19.72 -10.84 2.29
CA ASP A 212 -19.95 -12.20 1.79
C ASP A 212 -19.18 -13.27 2.58
N THR A 213 -18.04 -12.91 3.18
CA THR A 213 -17.13 -13.87 3.85
C THR A 213 -17.04 -13.67 5.36
N GLY A 214 -17.67 -12.62 5.90
CA GLY A 214 -17.64 -12.29 7.33
C GLY A 214 -16.33 -11.62 7.75
N GLU A 215 -15.90 -11.86 8.98
CA GLU A 215 -14.65 -11.30 9.52
C GLU A 215 -13.42 -12.00 8.96
N ILE A 216 -12.51 -11.23 8.38
CA ILE A 216 -11.17 -11.66 7.98
C ILE A 216 -10.16 -10.97 8.88
N THR A 217 -9.35 -11.75 9.55
CA THR A 217 -8.34 -11.26 10.49
C THR A 217 -6.94 -11.58 9.98
N HIS A 218 -6.04 -10.59 9.98
CA HIS A 218 -4.63 -10.79 9.67
C HIS A 218 -3.74 -9.79 10.40
N ASP A 219 -2.50 -10.18 10.68
CA ASP A 219 -1.55 -9.31 11.34
C ASP A 219 -0.79 -8.46 10.33
N THR A 220 -0.81 -7.16 10.59
CA THR A 220 -0.11 -6.11 9.86
C THR A 220 0.98 -5.50 10.74
N THR A 221 1.92 -4.78 10.14
CA THR A 221 2.89 -3.97 10.86
C THR A 221 2.42 -2.51 10.88
N GLY A 222 2.20 -1.98 12.05
CA GLY A 222 1.99 -0.55 12.26
C GLY A 222 3.27 0.15 12.72
N TYR A 223 3.31 1.49 12.68
CA TYR A 223 4.53 2.23 12.95
C TYR A 223 4.35 3.32 13.99
N LEU A 224 5.32 3.40 14.90
CA LEU A 224 5.51 4.49 15.84
C LEU A 224 6.22 5.65 15.16
N TYR A 225 6.05 6.86 15.72
CA TYR A 225 6.75 8.03 15.20
C TYR A 225 8.26 7.96 15.47
N ASN A 226 9.01 8.11 14.39
CA ASN A 226 10.46 8.32 14.46
C ASN A 226 10.82 9.53 13.56
N PRO A 227 11.53 10.57 14.07
CA PRO A 227 11.92 11.72 13.27
C PRO A 227 12.93 11.38 12.16
N ALA A 228 13.52 10.19 12.19
CA ALA A 228 14.40 9.70 11.12
C ALA A 228 13.65 9.24 9.87
N HIS A 229 12.34 8.96 9.98
CA HIS A 229 11.54 8.50 8.85
C HIS A 229 11.55 9.52 7.71
N ARG A 230 11.86 9.06 6.49
CA ARG A 230 11.83 9.85 5.27
C ARG A 230 10.66 9.41 4.41
N TRP A 231 9.69 10.32 4.27
CA TRP A 231 8.48 10.09 3.50
C TRP A 231 8.59 10.66 2.11
N TYR A 232 8.01 9.93 1.15
CA TYR A 232 7.97 10.29 -0.26
C TYR A 232 6.57 10.07 -0.82
N TYR A 233 6.21 10.81 -1.85
CA TYR A 233 5.05 10.58 -2.68
C TYR A 233 5.38 10.96 -4.12
N TYR A 234 4.60 10.47 -5.05
CA TYR A 234 4.73 10.90 -6.44
C TYR A 234 3.58 11.86 -6.74
N GLN A 235 3.93 13.15 -6.87
CA GLN A 235 2.96 14.20 -7.18
C GLN A 235 2.35 13.95 -8.57
N ASP A 236 1.03 14.24 -8.71
CA ASP A 236 0.31 14.19 -9.98
C ASP A 236 0.46 12.86 -10.72
N MET A 237 0.31 11.74 -10.00
CA MET A 237 0.30 10.42 -10.63
C MET A 237 -0.84 10.30 -11.62
N THR A 238 -0.53 9.69 -12.77
CA THR A 238 -1.50 9.40 -13.82
C THR A 238 -1.86 7.91 -13.86
N PRO A 239 -2.97 7.52 -14.53
CA PRO A 239 -3.30 6.11 -14.71
C PRO A 239 -2.26 5.28 -15.48
N GLU A 240 -1.32 5.90 -16.16
CA GLU A 240 -0.22 5.25 -16.88
C GLU A 240 0.99 4.97 -15.98
N GLU A 241 0.84 5.11 -14.67
CA GLU A 241 1.91 4.87 -13.70
C GLU A 241 1.46 3.92 -12.60
N VAL A 242 2.37 3.03 -12.19
CA VAL A 242 2.18 2.11 -11.07
C VAL A 242 3.28 2.33 -10.04
N LEU A 243 2.89 2.61 -8.81
CA LEU A 243 3.79 2.59 -7.67
C LEU A 243 3.90 1.15 -7.17
N VAL A 244 5.09 0.56 -7.30
CA VAL A 244 5.41 -0.77 -6.81
C VAL A 244 6.21 -0.62 -5.52
N PHE A 245 5.83 -1.31 -4.45
CA PHE A 245 6.55 -1.26 -3.18
C PHE A 245 6.48 -2.59 -2.42
N LYS A 246 7.50 -2.86 -1.62
CA LYS A 246 7.61 -4.12 -0.89
C LYS A 246 6.63 -4.20 0.29
N ALA A 247 5.94 -5.33 0.37
CA ALA A 247 5.14 -5.74 1.52
C ALA A 247 5.88 -6.77 2.40
N HIS A 248 6.78 -7.57 1.81
CA HIS A 248 7.70 -8.47 2.52
C HIS A 248 8.81 -8.96 1.59
N ASP A 249 9.98 -9.27 2.15
CA ASP A 249 11.09 -9.92 1.44
C ASP A 249 11.84 -10.87 2.40
N THR A 250 12.13 -12.07 1.95
CA THR A 250 12.86 -13.06 2.76
C THR A 250 14.36 -12.81 2.81
N ASP A 251 14.92 -11.94 1.97
CA ASP A 251 16.33 -11.54 2.02
C ASP A 251 16.50 -10.29 2.91
N PRO A 252 17.01 -10.41 4.15
CA PRO A 252 17.14 -9.28 5.08
C PRO A 252 18.21 -8.25 4.67
N ARG A 253 18.99 -8.53 3.63
CA ARG A 253 19.96 -7.56 3.06
C ARG A 253 19.31 -6.53 2.16
N ARG A 254 18.03 -6.72 1.84
CA ARG A 254 17.20 -5.86 1.01
C ARG A 254 16.18 -5.13 1.87
N SER A 255 15.49 -4.16 1.28
CA SER A 255 14.28 -3.62 1.89
C SER A 255 13.29 -4.76 2.14
N VAL A 256 12.89 -4.97 3.39
CA VAL A 256 11.95 -6.05 3.77
C VAL A 256 10.51 -5.61 3.54
N ARG A 257 10.13 -4.42 4.00
CA ARG A 257 8.78 -3.87 3.86
C ARG A 257 8.80 -2.35 3.86
N VAL A 258 7.79 -1.74 3.28
CA VAL A 258 7.68 -0.28 3.13
C VAL A 258 6.46 0.22 3.90
N PRO A 259 6.66 1.05 4.94
CA PRO A 259 5.55 1.77 5.56
C PRO A 259 4.87 2.67 4.55
N HIS A 260 3.55 2.64 4.51
CA HIS A 260 2.78 3.51 3.63
C HIS A 260 1.52 4.02 4.32
N SER A 261 1.04 5.18 3.87
CA SER A 261 -0.14 5.85 4.41
C SER A 261 -0.74 6.79 3.38
N ALA A 262 -2.06 6.87 3.31
CA ALA A 262 -2.70 7.97 2.63
C ALA A 262 -2.56 9.25 3.49
N PHE A 263 -2.40 10.40 2.86
CA PHE A 263 -2.37 11.69 3.53
C PHE A 263 -3.21 12.71 2.77
N THR A 264 -3.62 13.78 3.43
CA THR A 264 -4.29 14.91 2.79
C THR A 264 -3.23 15.85 2.21
N ASP A 265 -3.23 16.04 0.90
CA ASP A 265 -2.32 17.01 0.27
C ASP A 265 -2.84 18.43 0.50
N PRO A 266 -2.16 19.26 1.32
CA PRO A 266 -2.61 20.62 1.60
C PRO A 266 -2.46 21.56 0.39
N THR A 267 -1.77 21.14 -0.65
CA THR A 267 -1.58 21.91 -1.88
C THR A 267 -2.60 21.58 -2.97
N CYS A 268 -3.39 20.53 -2.77
CA CYS A 268 -4.44 20.15 -3.71
C CYS A 268 -5.55 21.20 -3.75
N PRO A 269 -5.95 21.71 -4.93
CA PRO A 269 -7.01 22.71 -5.02
C PRO A 269 -8.36 22.15 -4.51
N ALA A 270 -9.16 23.04 -3.91
CA ALA A 270 -10.52 22.67 -3.52
C ALA A 270 -11.39 22.36 -4.75
N GLY A 271 -12.28 21.37 -4.61
CA GLY A 271 -13.25 21.01 -5.64
C GLY A 271 -12.74 20.05 -6.71
N VAL A 272 -11.52 19.52 -6.58
CA VAL A 272 -11.07 18.43 -7.43
C VAL A 272 -11.85 17.14 -7.11
N PRO A 273 -12.04 16.23 -8.08
CA PRO A 273 -12.59 14.92 -7.81
C PRO A 273 -11.72 14.18 -6.78
N THR A 274 -12.36 13.54 -5.81
CA THR A 274 -11.61 12.80 -4.81
C THR A 274 -10.87 11.61 -5.44
N ARG A 275 -9.70 11.26 -4.89
CA ARG A 275 -8.85 10.19 -5.37
C ARG A 275 -9.61 8.88 -5.54
N ALA A 276 -9.41 8.24 -6.69
CA ALA A 276 -9.70 6.84 -6.93
C ALA A 276 -8.39 6.09 -7.23
N SER A 277 -8.26 4.89 -6.72
CA SER A 277 -7.08 4.05 -6.94
C SER A 277 -7.42 2.56 -6.99
N VAL A 278 -6.55 1.78 -7.61
CA VAL A 278 -6.59 0.32 -7.62
C VAL A 278 -5.28 -0.20 -7.01
N GLU A 279 -5.42 -1.15 -6.10
CA GLU A 279 -4.32 -1.83 -5.42
C GLU A 279 -4.36 -3.32 -5.71
N MET A 280 -3.22 -3.92 -6.02
CA MET A 280 -3.04 -5.36 -6.12
C MET A 280 -1.83 -5.80 -5.31
N ARG A 281 -1.87 -7.03 -4.83
CA ARG A 281 -0.74 -7.69 -4.17
C ARG A 281 -0.19 -8.78 -5.04
N GLY A 282 1.13 -8.89 -5.11
CA GLY A 282 1.81 -9.90 -5.90
C GLY A 282 2.89 -10.63 -5.11
N LEU A 283 3.07 -11.90 -5.48
CA LEU A 283 4.16 -12.76 -5.01
C LEU A 283 5.18 -12.90 -6.14
N ALA A 284 6.46 -12.70 -5.83
CA ALA A 284 7.58 -12.89 -6.72
C ALA A 284 8.53 -13.95 -6.15
N LEU A 285 8.90 -14.94 -6.96
CA LEU A 285 9.77 -16.06 -6.61
C LEU A 285 11.09 -15.96 -7.38
N PHE A 286 12.21 -16.18 -6.68
CA PHE A 286 13.55 -16.03 -7.22
C PHE A 286 14.36 -17.33 -7.00
N VAL A 287 15.08 -17.76 -8.04
CA VAL A 287 16.01 -18.91 -8.00
C VAL A 287 17.34 -18.51 -7.36
#